data_c4b2402dc1903fbecca3ac007d45853f
#
_entry.id   c4b2402dc1903fbecca3ac007d45853f
#
_cell.length_a   1.000
_cell.length_b   1.000
_cell.length_c   1.000
_cell.angle_alpha   90.00
_cell.angle_beta   90.00
_cell.angle_gamma   90.00
#
_symmetry.space_group_name_H-M   'P 1'
#
loop_
_entity.id
_entity.type
_entity.pdbx_description
1 polymer ?
#
loop_
_entity_poly.entity_id
_entity_poly.type
_entity_poly.pdbx_seq_one_letter_code
_entity_poly.pdbx_strand_id
1 'polypeptide(L)'
;MKELNSHKNKFSPYLENLYNSDKPLIIYKVKDGYNLYTDFSKKFILTKKNISKFFNFFTNKKFKKETDLLIGFFGYEILCSLLKINISDQKKLNFYKGIFYKPETLIKIRKDIKIISSKKINKFNNYFNKTQILTPFKINITYSKYRKIFDLFSKKIKQGETYQIKICTKYKNKSKINPVNFFWKLMKTNSSPESFMIRDKNFSIVSCSPETLIDKKGKKIITKPIAGTLKKSKKINKTSALHFFKNNEKETKEHNMIVDMERNDLSKICKTGTVKILKEKYVEEYKHLFHYVTTIQGVLKNKIDIKNIIKSMMPGGSVI
;
A
#
# COMPACT_ATOMS: atom_id res chain seq x y z
N MET A 1 16.82 -14.30 5.31
CA MET A 1 17.47 -15.47 4.70
C MET A 1 17.38 -16.73 5.55
N LYS A 2 17.61 -16.70 6.88
CA LYS A 2 17.48 -17.92 7.71
C LYS A 2 16.09 -18.56 7.72
N GLU A 3 14.99 -17.79 7.64
CA GLU A 3 13.64 -18.37 7.56
C GLU A 3 13.30 -18.96 6.18
N LEU A 4 13.97 -18.51 5.12
CA LEU A 4 13.89 -19.14 3.79
C LEU A 4 14.81 -20.35 3.66
N ASN A 5 15.88 -20.43 4.47
CA ASN A 5 16.83 -21.55 4.46
C ASN A 5 16.35 -22.79 5.21
N SER A 6 15.24 -22.72 5.97
CA SER A 6 14.67 -23.91 6.63
C SER A 6 13.93 -24.84 5.65
N HIS A 7 13.61 -24.36 4.46
CA HIS A 7 12.99 -25.18 3.42
C HIS A 7 14.03 -25.57 2.37
N LYS A 8 14.67 -26.71 2.52
CA LYS A 8 15.37 -27.45 1.45
C LYS A 8 14.34 -27.86 0.40
N ASN A 9 13.79 -26.90 -0.33
CA ASN A 9 12.78 -27.14 -1.32
C ASN A 9 13.41 -27.11 -2.71
N LYS A 10 12.96 -28.00 -3.60
CA LYS A 10 13.32 -28.12 -5.01
C LYS A 10 13.36 -26.78 -5.78
N PHE A 11 12.61 -25.77 -5.30
CA PHE A 11 12.51 -24.46 -5.93
C PHE A 11 13.45 -23.38 -5.36
N SER A 12 14.26 -23.69 -4.35
CA SER A 12 15.19 -22.72 -3.75
C SER A 12 16.16 -22.08 -4.77
N PRO A 13 16.82 -22.87 -5.68
CA PRO A 13 17.69 -22.30 -6.70
C PRO A 13 16.97 -21.38 -7.69
N TYR A 14 15.73 -21.73 -8.05
CA TYR A 14 14.91 -20.88 -8.92
C TYR A 14 14.61 -19.52 -8.28
N LEU A 15 14.21 -19.50 -7.01
CA LEU A 15 13.92 -18.28 -6.27
C LEU A 15 15.18 -17.42 -6.10
N GLU A 16 16.31 -18.03 -5.80
CA GLU A 16 17.59 -17.31 -5.68
C GLU A 16 17.95 -16.62 -6.99
N ASN A 17 17.86 -17.34 -8.10
CA ASN A 17 18.10 -16.79 -9.43
C ASN A 17 17.09 -15.68 -9.77
N LEU A 18 15.80 -15.87 -9.47
CA LEU A 18 14.78 -14.83 -9.67
C LEU A 18 15.08 -13.58 -8.85
N TYR A 19 15.52 -13.71 -7.60
CA TYR A 19 15.84 -12.60 -6.71
C TYR A 19 17.06 -11.81 -7.20
N ASN A 20 18.04 -12.49 -7.77
CA ASN A 20 19.28 -11.90 -8.29
C ASN A 20 19.18 -11.45 -9.75
N SER A 21 18.07 -11.70 -10.43
CA SER A 21 17.83 -11.26 -11.81
C SER A 21 17.33 -9.81 -11.89
N ASP A 22 17.30 -9.25 -13.09
CA ASP A 22 16.66 -7.96 -13.42
C ASP A 22 15.20 -8.10 -13.83
N LYS A 23 14.66 -9.32 -13.88
CA LYS A 23 13.28 -9.57 -14.29
C LYS A 23 12.27 -8.82 -13.42
N PRO A 24 11.21 -8.30 -14.03
CA PRO A 24 10.10 -7.74 -13.27
C PRO A 24 9.54 -8.76 -12.28
N LEU A 25 9.41 -8.33 -11.03
CA LEU A 25 8.97 -9.15 -9.91
C LEU A 25 8.10 -8.32 -8.97
N ILE A 26 6.97 -8.87 -8.58
CA ILE A 26 6.13 -8.30 -7.54
C ILE A 26 6.03 -9.30 -6.39
N ILE A 27 6.34 -8.85 -5.17
CA ILE A 27 6.16 -9.61 -3.94
C ILE A 27 5.06 -8.93 -3.15
N TYR A 28 4.06 -9.67 -2.73
CA TYR A 28 2.97 -9.18 -1.90
C TYR A 28 2.80 -10.09 -0.67
N LYS A 29 2.78 -9.47 0.51
CA LYS A 29 2.52 -10.17 1.76
C LYS A 29 1.05 -10.56 1.85
N VAL A 30 0.78 -11.76 2.30
CA VAL A 30 -0.56 -12.25 2.65
C VAL A 30 -0.54 -12.78 4.08
N LYS A 31 -1.70 -13.13 4.62
CA LYS A 31 -1.86 -13.54 6.03
C LYS A 31 -0.84 -14.60 6.47
N ASP A 32 -0.58 -15.60 5.64
CA ASP A 32 0.19 -16.83 5.93
C ASP A 32 1.44 -16.96 5.08
N GLY A 33 1.99 -15.86 4.56
CA GLY A 33 3.23 -15.87 3.78
C GLY A 33 3.28 -14.81 2.70
N TYR A 34 3.76 -15.19 1.52
CA TYR A 34 3.96 -14.25 0.42
C TYR A 34 3.48 -14.83 -0.90
N ASN A 35 2.94 -13.97 -1.75
CA ASN A 35 2.69 -14.25 -3.15
C ASN A 35 3.72 -13.49 -3.99
N LEU A 36 4.40 -14.20 -4.89
CA LEU A 36 5.33 -13.61 -5.85
C LEU A 36 4.73 -13.75 -7.24
N TYR A 37 4.76 -12.66 -8.00
CA TYR A 37 4.23 -12.61 -9.36
C TYR A 37 5.34 -12.22 -10.31
N THR A 38 5.47 -12.95 -11.42
CA THR A 38 6.47 -12.72 -12.47
C THR A 38 5.93 -13.16 -13.84
N ASP A 39 6.75 -13.04 -14.90
CA ASP A 39 6.38 -13.36 -16.27
C ASP A 39 5.07 -12.68 -16.70
N PHE A 40 5.14 -11.36 -16.81
CA PHE A 40 3.97 -10.54 -17.07
C PHE A 40 3.62 -10.52 -18.57
N SER A 41 2.39 -10.95 -18.91
CA SER A 41 1.87 -10.94 -20.30
C SER A 41 1.44 -9.55 -20.77
N LYS A 42 1.04 -8.69 -19.82
CA LYS A 42 0.60 -7.32 -20.12
C LYS A 42 1.08 -6.36 -19.05
N LYS A 43 1.46 -5.16 -19.50
CA LYS A 43 1.83 -4.02 -18.68
C LYS A 43 0.97 -2.83 -19.09
N PHE A 44 0.23 -2.26 -18.16
CA PHE A 44 -0.62 -1.10 -18.36
C PHE A 44 0.01 0.12 -17.71
N ILE A 45 0.55 1.04 -18.48
CA ILE A 45 1.00 2.35 -18.00
C ILE A 45 -0.18 3.30 -18.08
N LEU A 46 -0.62 3.81 -16.92
CA LEU A 46 -1.81 4.64 -16.82
C LEU A 46 -1.50 6.12 -17.12
N THR A 47 -2.39 6.72 -17.89
CA THR A 47 -2.40 8.14 -18.23
C THR A 47 -3.82 8.67 -18.17
N LYS A 48 -3.99 10.00 -18.15
CA LYS A 48 -5.33 10.63 -18.26
C LYS A 48 -6.11 10.13 -19.49
N LYS A 49 -5.40 9.84 -20.60
CA LYS A 49 -6.03 9.43 -21.87
C LYS A 49 -6.52 7.98 -21.89
N ASN A 50 -5.85 7.06 -21.18
CA ASN A 50 -6.15 5.63 -21.28
C ASN A 50 -6.82 5.02 -20.04
N ILE A 51 -6.98 5.76 -18.96
CA ILE A 51 -7.52 5.23 -17.70
C ILE A 51 -8.95 4.68 -17.84
N SER A 52 -9.79 5.29 -18.68
CA SER A 52 -11.14 4.78 -18.94
C SER A 52 -11.11 3.45 -19.68
N LYS A 53 -10.22 3.28 -20.66
CA LYS A 53 -10.01 1.99 -21.36
C LYS A 53 -9.51 0.90 -20.41
N PHE A 54 -8.65 1.28 -19.44
CA PHE A 54 -8.17 0.36 -18.41
C PHE A 54 -9.31 -0.16 -17.52
N PHE A 55 -10.21 0.71 -17.06
CA PHE A 55 -11.35 0.28 -16.25
C PHE A 55 -12.35 -0.57 -17.04
N ASN A 56 -12.61 -0.24 -18.30
CA ASN A 56 -13.48 -1.05 -19.17
C ASN A 56 -12.89 -2.47 -19.38
N PHE A 57 -11.58 -2.58 -19.56
CA PHE A 57 -10.92 -3.87 -19.64
C PHE A 57 -11.10 -4.69 -18.36
N PHE A 58 -11.02 -4.02 -17.19
CA PHE A 58 -11.18 -4.69 -15.90
C PHE A 58 -12.61 -5.16 -15.65
N THR A 59 -13.60 -4.33 -15.98
CA THR A 59 -15.03 -4.60 -15.74
C THR A 59 -15.55 -5.76 -16.59
N ASN A 60 -15.07 -5.88 -17.84
CA ASN A 60 -15.59 -6.85 -18.81
C ASN A 60 -14.89 -8.22 -18.73
N LYS A 61 -13.90 -8.40 -17.87
CA LYS A 61 -13.12 -9.62 -17.80
C LYS A 61 -13.57 -10.54 -16.68
N LYS A 62 -13.88 -11.80 -17.01
CA LYS A 62 -14.06 -12.86 -16.01
C LYS A 62 -12.69 -13.40 -15.59
N PHE A 63 -12.36 -13.28 -14.32
CA PHE A 63 -11.14 -13.82 -13.74
C PHE A 63 -11.40 -15.25 -13.25
N LYS A 64 -10.81 -16.23 -13.91
CA LYS A 64 -11.05 -17.67 -13.63
C LYS A 64 -9.87 -18.36 -12.95
N LYS A 65 -8.62 -17.91 -13.25
CA LYS A 65 -7.39 -18.49 -12.73
C LYS A 65 -6.80 -17.61 -11.64
N GLU A 66 -5.98 -18.16 -10.77
CA GLU A 66 -5.29 -17.41 -9.72
C GLU A 66 -4.30 -16.36 -10.27
N THR A 67 -3.82 -16.54 -11.49
CA THR A 67 -3.02 -15.55 -12.22
C THR A 67 -3.85 -14.54 -13.00
N ASP A 68 -5.18 -14.74 -13.08
CA ASP A 68 -6.09 -13.79 -13.72
C ASP A 68 -6.39 -12.60 -12.81
N LEU A 69 -5.39 -11.80 -12.56
CA LEU A 69 -5.49 -10.58 -11.77
C LEU A 69 -4.66 -9.47 -12.40
N LEU A 70 -4.88 -8.25 -11.96
CA LEU A 70 -4.00 -7.12 -12.22
C LEU A 70 -3.41 -6.66 -10.89
N ILE A 71 -2.10 -6.50 -10.85
CA ILE A 71 -1.36 -6.04 -9.67
C ILE A 71 -0.51 -4.83 -10.02
N GLY A 72 -0.54 -3.79 -9.20
CA GLY A 72 0.16 -2.55 -9.47
C GLY A 72 -0.24 -1.44 -8.51
N PHE A 73 -0.14 -0.20 -8.96
CA PHE A 73 -0.50 0.96 -8.15
C PHE A 73 -1.14 2.08 -8.98
N PHE A 74 -1.94 2.89 -8.31
CA PHE A 74 -2.40 4.20 -8.77
C PHE A 74 -1.54 5.28 -8.11
N GLY A 75 -0.94 6.15 -8.91
CA GLY A 75 -0.31 7.37 -8.42
C GLY A 75 -1.36 8.44 -8.12
N TYR A 76 -1.02 9.37 -7.25
CA TYR A 76 -1.90 10.46 -6.82
C TYR A 76 -2.43 11.30 -8.00
N GLU A 77 -1.61 11.56 -9.00
CA GLU A 77 -1.98 12.35 -10.18
C GLU A 77 -3.08 11.68 -11.02
N ILE A 78 -3.10 10.36 -11.08
CA ILE A 78 -4.17 9.61 -11.77
C ILE A 78 -5.47 9.69 -10.96
N LEU A 79 -5.41 9.58 -9.65
CA LEU A 79 -6.56 9.72 -8.77
C LEU A 79 -7.16 11.12 -8.87
N CYS A 80 -6.33 12.15 -8.79
CA CYS A 80 -6.78 13.54 -8.99
C CYS A 80 -7.43 13.75 -10.38
N SER A 81 -6.89 13.10 -11.42
CA SER A 81 -7.48 13.15 -12.76
C SER A 81 -8.87 12.50 -12.81
N LEU A 82 -9.09 11.41 -12.08
CA LEU A 82 -10.40 10.76 -11.97
C LEU A 82 -11.41 11.63 -11.21
N LEU A 83 -10.94 12.36 -10.21
CA LEU A 83 -11.76 13.26 -9.39
C LEU A 83 -11.93 14.64 -10.01
N LYS A 84 -11.32 14.91 -11.19
CA LYS A 84 -11.28 16.21 -11.86
C LYS A 84 -10.61 17.32 -11.02
N ILE A 85 -9.71 16.95 -10.13
CA ILE A 85 -8.90 17.88 -9.33
C ILE A 85 -7.72 18.34 -10.18
N ASN A 86 -7.56 19.64 -10.37
CA ASN A 86 -6.39 20.21 -11.02
C ASN A 86 -5.24 20.30 -10.01
N ILE A 87 -4.18 19.56 -10.29
CA ILE A 87 -2.92 19.70 -9.56
C ILE A 87 -2.08 20.71 -10.34
N SER A 88 -1.62 21.77 -9.68
CA SER A 88 -0.59 22.63 -10.26
C SER A 88 0.63 21.80 -10.65
N ASP A 89 1.15 22.00 -11.86
CA ASP A 89 2.31 21.27 -12.42
C ASP A 89 3.62 21.63 -11.66
N GLN A 90 3.65 21.34 -10.36
CA GLN A 90 4.88 21.41 -9.60
C GLN A 90 5.79 20.28 -10.04
N LYS A 91 6.85 20.64 -10.77
CA LYS A 91 7.98 19.83 -11.20
C LYS A 91 7.61 18.37 -11.48
N LYS A 92 7.40 18.04 -12.74
CA LYS A 92 7.14 16.68 -13.24
C LYS A 92 8.03 15.68 -12.54
N LEU A 93 7.48 14.93 -11.59
CA LEU A 93 8.14 13.73 -11.13
C LEU A 93 8.26 12.81 -12.34
N ASN A 94 9.50 12.46 -12.69
CA ASN A 94 9.78 11.53 -13.78
C ASN A 94 9.49 10.10 -13.32
N PHE A 95 8.22 9.85 -12.93
CA PHE A 95 7.74 8.59 -12.44
C PHE A 95 6.36 8.25 -13.01
N TYR A 96 6.01 6.98 -13.02
CA TYR A 96 4.73 6.51 -13.55
C TYR A 96 3.55 7.02 -12.72
N LYS A 97 2.53 7.59 -13.37
CA LYS A 97 1.28 8.02 -12.74
C LYS A 97 0.39 6.86 -12.29
N GLY A 98 0.69 5.66 -12.76
CA GLY A 98 0.09 4.40 -12.37
C GLY A 98 0.55 3.31 -13.31
N ILE A 99 0.67 2.11 -12.78
CA ILE A 99 1.12 0.96 -13.56
C ILE A 99 0.48 -0.31 -13.01
N PHE A 100 0.02 -1.18 -13.90
CA PHE A 100 -0.52 -2.49 -13.56
C PHE A 100 0.04 -3.58 -14.46
N TYR A 101 0.20 -4.75 -13.89
CA TYR A 101 0.77 -5.92 -14.54
C TYR A 101 -0.23 -7.08 -14.49
N LYS A 102 -0.30 -7.84 -15.57
CA LYS A 102 -0.98 -9.14 -15.61
C LYS A 102 0.05 -10.26 -15.53
N PRO A 103 0.16 -10.98 -14.40
CA PRO A 103 1.12 -12.06 -14.24
C PRO A 103 0.68 -13.31 -14.98
N GLU A 104 1.65 -14.13 -15.38
CA GLU A 104 1.45 -15.49 -15.88
C GLU A 104 1.99 -16.54 -14.90
N THR A 105 2.87 -16.11 -13.99
CA THR A 105 3.45 -16.98 -12.95
C THR A 105 3.14 -16.41 -11.57
N LEU A 106 2.58 -17.25 -10.71
CA LEU A 106 2.36 -17.02 -9.29
C LEU A 106 3.14 -18.07 -8.49
N ILE A 107 3.98 -17.59 -7.59
CA ILE A 107 4.71 -18.42 -6.63
C ILE A 107 4.16 -18.11 -5.24
N LYS A 108 3.58 -19.10 -4.60
CA LYS A 108 3.10 -19.01 -3.22
C LYS A 108 4.16 -19.52 -2.28
N ILE A 109 4.65 -18.67 -1.40
CA ILE A 109 5.56 -19.03 -0.32
C ILE A 109 4.74 -19.10 0.96
N ARG A 110 4.57 -20.32 1.49
CA ARG A 110 3.92 -20.65 2.76
C ARG A 110 4.89 -21.52 3.58
N LYS A 111 4.38 -22.53 4.28
CA LYS A 111 5.22 -23.63 4.79
C LYS A 111 5.97 -24.32 3.64
N ASP A 112 5.27 -24.49 2.51
CA ASP A 112 5.81 -25.03 1.26
C ASP A 112 5.78 -23.97 0.16
N ILE A 113 6.55 -24.21 -0.91
CA ILE A 113 6.59 -23.37 -2.10
C ILE A 113 5.77 -24.05 -3.20
N LYS A 114 4.74 -23.33 -3.68
CA LYS A 114 3.91 -23.78 -4.81
C LYS A 114 4.05 -22.81 -5.97
N ILE A 115 4.36 -23.31 -7.16
CA ILE A 115 4.44 -22.52 -8.41
C ILE A 115 3.24 -22.86 -9.29
N ILE A 116 2.54 -21.84 -9.75
CA ILE A 116 1.43 -21.88 -10.68
C ILE A 116 1.84 -21.02 -11.88
N SER A 117 2.10 -21.65 -13.00
CA SER A 117 2.55 -20.93 -14.21
C SER A 117 1.90 -21.48 -15.46
N SER A 118 1.61 -20.58 -16.41
CA SER A 118 1.19 -20.94 -17.77
C SER A 118 2.36 -21.11 -18.74
N LYS A 119 3.59 -20.86 -18.27
CA LYS A 119 4.82 -20.95 -19.08
C LYS A 119 5.81 -21.95 -18.48
N LYS A 120 6.73 -22.48 -19.32
CA LYS A 120 7.89 -23.20 -18.83
C LYS A 120 8.77 -22.30 -17.98
N ILE A 121 9.22 -22.81 -16.85
CA ILE A 121 10.08 -22.09 -15.93
C ILE A 121 11.51 -22.10 -16.52
N ASN A 122 11.95 -20.94 -16.99
CA ASN A 122 13.28 -20.77 -17.56
C ASN A 122 14.33 -20.47 -16.48
N LYS A 123 15.59 -20.87 -16.73
CA LYS A 123 16.74 -20.44 -15.92
C LYS A 123 16.98 -18.93 -16.15
N PHE A 124 17.44 -18.25 -15.13
CA PHE A 124 17.77 -16.82 -15.18
C PHE A 124 19.29 -16.65 -15.14
N ASN A 125 19.78 -15.60 -15.77
CA ASN A 125 21.15 -15.16 -15.61
C ASN A 125 21.23 -14.26 -14.36
N ASN A 126 22.26 -14.44 -13.55
CA ASN A 126 22.48 -13.61 -12.37
C ASN A 126 23.05 -12.26 -12.76
N TYR A 127 22.39 -11.17 -12.34
CA TYR A 127 22.76 -9.80 -12.74
C TYR A 127 23.19 -8.89 -11.58
N PHE A 128 22.99 -9.29 -10.33
CA PHE A 128 23.26 -8.39 -9.21
C PHE A 128 24.60 -8.64 -8.54
N ASN A 129 25.53 -7.69 -8.73
CA ASN A 129 26.71 -7.56 -7.90
C ASN A 129 26.36 -7.10 -6.47
N LYS A 130 27.05 -7.68 -5.48
CA LYS A 130 26.80 -7.51 -4.04
C LYS A 130 27.07 -6.12 -3.45
N THR A 131 27.59 -5.18 -4.20
CA THR A 131 28.04 -3.88 -3.66
C THR A 131 26.87 -2.94 -3.37
N GLN A 132 26.60 -2.74 -2.10
CA GLN A 132 25.70 -1.68 -1.61
C GLN A 132 26.54 -0.45 -1.26
N ILE A 133 26.41 0.61 -2.04
CA ILE A 133 26.95 1.91 -1.67
C ILE A 133 25.84 2.65 -0.94
N LEU A 134 26.00 2.89 0.35
CA LEU A 134 25.08 3.68 1.16
C LEU A 134 25.59 5.11 1.28
N THR A 135 24.80 6.06 0.85
CA THR A 135 25.07 7.49 1.05
C THR A 135 24.14 8.07 2.10
N PRO A 136 24.54 9.14 2.81
CA PRO A 136 23.68 9.81 3.77
C PRO A 136 22.35 10.30 3.13
N PHE A 137 21.29 10.29 3.91
CA PHE A 137 20.02 10.86 3.48
C PHE A 137 20.05 12.38 3.49
N LYS A 138 19.49 12.99 2.45
CA LYS A 138 19.20 14.42 2.39
C LYS A 138 17.69 14.64 2.51
N ILE A 139 17.31 15.54 3.42
CA ILE A 139 15.92 15.95 3.56
C ILE A 139 15.61 17.11 2.61
N ASN A 140 14.39 17.16 2.06
CA ASN A 140 13.98 18.19 1.09
C ASN A 140 13.60 19.53 1.74
N ILE A 141 13.47 19.58 3.05
CA ILE A 141 13.02 20.76 3.79
C ILE A 141 13.86 20.92 5.09
N THR A 142 14.32 22.13 5.36
CA THR A 142 14.97 22.46 6.63
C THR A 142 13.94 22.63 7.75
N TYR A 143 14.35 22.50 9.00
CA TYR A 143 13.46 22.71 10.15
C TYR A 143 12.84 24.11 10.16
N SER A 144 13.62 25.15 9.88
CA SER A 144 13.12 26.53 9.81
C SER A 144 12.01 26.69 8.75
N LYS A 145 12.19 26.11 7.56
CA LYS A 145 11.17 26.13 6.50
C LYS A 145 9.95 25.31 6.90
N TYR A 146 10.12 24.14 7.52
CA TYR A 146 9.03 23.33 8.04
C TYR A 146 8.21 24.13 9.07
N ARG A 147 8.86 24.80 10.01
CA ARG A 147 8.19 25.60 11.04
C ARG A 147 7.34 26.72 10.45
N LYS A 148 7.88 27.47 9.48
CA LYS A 148 7.11 28.52 8.78
C LYS A 148 5.86 27.98 8.09
N ILE A 149 5.95 26.82 7.42
CA ILE A 149 4.81 26.16 6.78
C ILE A 149 3.80 25.70 7.82
N PHE A 150 4.27 25.11 8.93
CA PHE A 150 3.42 24.66 10.03
C PHE A 150 2.62 25.82 10.65
N ASP A 151 3.28 26.94 10.94
CA ASP A 151 2.65 28.12 11.54
C ASP A 151 1.59 28.72 10.58
N LEU A 152 1.91 28.81 9.27
CA LEU A 152 0.95 29.25 8.25
C LEU A 152 -0.28 28.34 8.20
N PHE A 153 -0.09 27.04 8.14
CA PHE A 153 -1.20 26.09 8.06
C PHE A 153 -2.01 26.00 9.34
N SER A 154 -1.34 26.13 10.50
CA SER A 154 -2.04 26.23 11.79
C SER A 154 -2.97 27.45 11.84
N LYS A 155 -2.52 28.58 11.29
CA LYS A 155 -3.37 29.79 11.15
C LYS A 155 -4.58 29.51 10.24
N LYS A 156 -4.39 28.86 9.10
CA LYS A 156 -5.48 28.51 8.14
C LYS A 156 -6.51 27.57 8.78
N ILE A 157 -6.06 26.59 9.57
CA ILE A 157 -6.97 25.71 10.32
C ILE A 157 -7.78 26.51 11.35
N LYS A 158 -7.12 27.40 12.12
CA LYS A 158 -7.81 28.26 13.11
C LYS A 158 -8.82 29.22 12.47
N GLN A 159 -8.60 29.64 11.22
CA GLN A 159 -9.50 30.47 10.44
C GLN A 159 -10.67 29.68 9.83
N GLY A 160 -10.71 28.36 9.98
CA GLY A 160 -11.76 27.50 9.43
C GLY A 160 -11.64 27.24 7.93
N GLU A 161 -10.53 27.59 7.27
CA GLU A 161 -10.35 27.33 5.83
C GLU A 161 -10.22 25.84 5.52
N THR A 162 -9.71 25.08 6.47
CA THR A 162 -9.62 23.61 6.42
C THR A 162 -9.53 23.06 7.84
N TYR A 163 -9.85 21.78 8.03
CA TYR A 163 -9.78 21.14 9.33
C TYR A 163 -8.50 20.29 9.52
N GLN A 164 -7.84 19.93 8.43
CA GLN A 164 -6.60 19.13 8.47
C GLN A 164 -5.71 19.44 7.27
N ILE A 165 -4.40 19.45 7.49
CA ILE A 165 -3.37 19.54 6.44
C ILE A 165 -2.22 18.60 6.78
N LYS A 166 -1.73 17.87 5.77
CA LYS A 166 -0.57 16.98 5.92
C LYS A 166 0.67 17.61 5.32
N ILE A 167 1.67 17.90 6.14
CA ILE A 167 2.99 18.36 5.67
C ILE A 167 3.89 17.15 5.43
N CYS A 168 4.23 16.91 4.16
CA CYS A 168 5.06 15.79 3.77
C CYS A 168 6.53 16.18 3.63
N THR A 169 7.43 15.38 4.21
CA THR A 169 8.87 15.50 4.05
C THR A 169 9.42 14.35 3.20
N LYS A 170 10.45 14.62 2.41
CA LYS A 170 11.05 13.66 1.50
C LYS A 170 12.53 13.49 1.82
N TYR A 171 12.92 12.24 2.02
CA TYR A 171 14.31 11.85 2.21
C TYR A 171 14.85 11.27 0.90
N LYS A 172 16.04 11.67 0.50
CA LYS A 172 16.72 11.17 -0.70
C LYS A 172 18.16 10.77 -0.38
N ASN A 173 18.63 9.71 -1.01
CA ASN A 173 20.03 9.37 -1.06
C ASN A 173 20.42 8.84 -2.45
N LYS A 174 21.74 8.68 -2.69
CA LYS A 174 22.28 8.10 -3.91
C LYS A 174 22.86 6.72 -3.59
N SER A 175 21.99 5.73 -3.34
CA SER A 175 22.44 4.39 -2.98
C SER A 175 22.00 3.39 -4.05
N LYS A 176 22.87 2.42 -4.37
CA LYS A 176 22.50 1.24 -5.16
C LYS A 176 22.10 0.13 -4.19
N ILE A 177 20.86 -0.29 -4.24
CA ILE A 177 20.30 -1.30 -3.32
C ILE A 177 19.60 -2.37 -4.13
N ASN A 178 19.85 -3.64 -3.82
CA ASN A 178 19.01 -4.72 -4.35
C ASN A 178 17.63 -4.65 -3.68
N PRO A 179 16.55 -4.37 -4.42
CA PRO A 179 15.22 -4.16 -3.84
C PRO A 179 14.64 -5.39 -3.14
N VAL A 180 14.99 -6.60 -3.59
CA VAL A 180 14.52 -7.84 -2.97
C VAL A 180 15.19 -8.04 -1.61
N ASN A 181 16.50 -7.85 -1.53
CA ASN A 181 17.23 -7.94 -0.27
C ASN A 181 16.75 -6.87 0.72
N PHE A 182 16.47 -5.67 0.21
CA PHE A 182 15.91 -4.58 1.02
C PHE A 182 14.52 -4.92 1.54
N PHE A 183 13.64 -5.45 0.68
CA PHE A 183 12.31 -5.91 1.08
C PHE A 183 12.37 -6.96 2.20
N TRP A 184 13.18 -8.00 2.05
CA TRP A 184 13.31 -9.04 3.08
C TRP A 184 13.91 -8.51 4.38
N LYS A 185 14.87 -7.59 4.30
CA LYS A 185 15.41 -6.90 5.49
C LYS A 185 14.33 -6.06 6.18
N LEU A 186 13.52 -5.35 5.42
CA LEU A 186 12.39 -4.57 5.93
C LEU A 186 11.35 -5.47 6.61
N MET A 187 11.01 -6.62 6.01
CA MET A 187 10.07 -7.58 6.61
C MET A 187 10.57 -8.16 7.94
N LYS A 188 11.88 -8.33 8.10
CA LYS A 188 12.47 -8.73 9.40
C LYS A 188 12.36 -7.64 10.45
N THR A 189 12.47 -6.39 10.04
CA THR A 189 12.43 -5.23 10.96
C THR A 189 11.00 -4.83 11.29
N ASN A 190 10.14 -4.74 10.28
CA ASN A 190 8.74 -4.30 10.43
C ASN A 190 7.86 -5.04 9.40
N SER A 191 7.06 -5.99 9.85
CA SER A 191 6.21 -6.82 9.00
C SER A 191 4.77 -6.35 9.10
N SER A 192 4.38 -5.39 8.27
CA SER A 192 3.00 -4.87 8.21
C SER A 192 2.12 -5.66 7.25
N PRO A 193 0.78 -5.64 7.40
CA PRO A 193 -0.13 -6.49 6.61
C PRO A 193 -0.09 -6.18 5.11
N GLU A 194 -0.04 -4.91 4.72
CA GLU A 194 -0.05 -4.47 3.31
C GLU A 194 1.38 -4.21 2.80
N SER A 195 2.31 -5.12 3.12
CA SER A 195 3.69 -5.02 2.66
C SER A 195 3.85 -5.58 1.27
N PHE A 196 4.53 -4.84 0.40
CA PHE A 196 4.79 -5.29 -0.96
C PHE A 196 6.11 -4.75 -1.53
N MET A 197 6.57 -5.38 -2.58
CA MET A 197 7.64 -4.90 -3.43
C MET A 197 7.23 -5.03 -4.90
N ILE A 198 7.48 -3.99 -5.68
CA ILE A 198 7.41 -4.00 -7.14
C ILE A 198 8.82 -3.70 -7.65
N ARG A 199 9.37 -4.59 -8.46
CA ARG A 199 10.59 -4.39 -9.22
C ARG A 199 10.29 -4.44 -10.71
N ASP A 200 10.66 -3.39 -11.42
CA ASP A 200 10.65 -3.30 -12.88
C ASP A 200 12.03 -2.86 -13.38
N LYS A 201 12.26 -2.85 -14.69
CA LYS A 201 13.54 -2.48 -15.30
C LYS A 201 14.14 -1.18 -14.76
N ASN A 202 13.31 -0.15 -14.61
CA ASN A 202 13.75 1.22 -14.37
C ASN A 202 13.42 1.73 -12.96
N PHE A 203 12.71 0.96 -12.15
CA PHE A 203 12.34 1.38 -10.80
C PHE A 203 12.03 0.20 -9.89
N SER A 204 12.06 0.48 -8.61
CA SER A 204 11.50 -0.43 -7.61
C SER A 204 10.75 0.37 -6.54
N ILE A 205 9.65 -0.19 -6.08
CA ILE A 205 8.90 0.31 -4.92
C ILE A 205 8.94 -0.77 -3.86
N VAL A 206 9.31 -0.39 -2.64
CA VAL A 206 9.25 -1.27 -1.46
C VAL A 206 8.40 -0.56 -0.41
N SER A 207 7.37 -1.23 0.06
CA SER A 207 6.43 -0.68 1.03
C SER A 207 6.20 -1.64 2.19
N CYS A 208 5.94 -1.05 3.36
CA CYS A 208 5.56 -1.73 4.58
C CYS A 208 4.38 -0.98 5.20
N SER A 209 3.25 -0.97 4.52
CA SER A 209 2.04 -0.25 4.96
C SER A 209 1.26 -1.05 6.00
N PRO A 210 0.84 -0.43 7.10
CA PRO A 210 -0.02 -1.06 8.09
C PRO A 210 -1.51 -1.02 7.70
N GLU A 211 -1.89 -0.15 6.80
CA GLU A 211 -3.29 0.23 6.56
C GLU A 211 -3.89 -0.44 5.34
N THR A 212 -5.02 -1.11 5.54
CA THR A 212 -5.87 -1.64 4.47
C THR A 212 -6.94 -0.61 4.13
N LEU A 213 -6.77 0.09 3.02
CA LEU A 213 -7.74 1.09 2.59
C LEU A 213 -9.02 0.43 2.06
N ILE A 214 -8.91 -0.63 1.27
CA ILE A 214 -10.05 -1.34 0.70
C ILE A 214 -9.77 -2.83 0.62
N ASP A 215 -10.64 -3.64 1.25
CA ASP A 215 -10.77 -5.09 0.99
C ASP A 215 -12.19 -5.38 0.49
N LYS A 216 -12.31 -5.91 -0.75
CA LYS A 216 -13.58 -6.21 -1.38
C LYS A 216 -13.72 -7.69 -1.69
N LYS A 217 -14.77 -8.32 -1.15
CA LYS A 217 -15.14 -9.72 -1.43
C LYS A 217 -16.61 -9.81 -1.84
N GLY A 218 -16.85 -10.13 -3.10
CA GLY A 218 -18.20 -10.10 -3.65
C GLY A 218 -18.80 -8.69 -3.55
N LYS A 219 -19.94 -8.53 -2.89
CA LYS A 219 -20.59 -7.23 -2.61
C LYS A 219 -20.16 -6.60 -1.29
N LYS A 220 -19.44 -7.30 -0.43
CA LYS A 220 -18.91 -6.76 0.82
C LYS A 220 -17.63 -5.95 0.55
N ILE A 221 -17.54 -4.80 1.17
CA ILE A 221 -16.37 -3.92 1.15
C ILE A 221 -16.00 -3.54 2.58
N ILE A 222 -14.72 -3.58 2.89
CA ILE A 222 -14.18 -3.30 4.22
C ILE A 222 -13.07 -2.25 4.08
N THR A 223 -13.03 -1.32 5.03
CA THR A 223 -11.91 -0.39 5.25
C THR A 223 -11.48 -0.48 6.71
N LYS A 224 -10.19 -0.20 6.97
CA LYS A 224 -9.60 -0.25 8.31
C LYS A 224 -8.79 1.01 8.58
N PRO A 225 -9.45 2.15 8.83
CA PRO A 225 -8.75 3.38 9.17
C PRO A 225 -7.89 3.22 10.43
N ILE A 226 -6.69 3.78 10.35
CA ILE A 226 -5.73 3.87 11.43
C ILE A 226 -5.54 5.35 11.79
N ALA A 227 -5.82 5.69 13.04
CA ALA A 227 -5.43 6.97 13.61
C ALA A 227 -5.04 6.76 15.07
N GLY A 228 -3.85 7.16 15.40
CA GLY A 228 -3.18 6.89 16.67
C GLY A 228 -2.05 5.87 16.53
N THR A 229 -0.88 6.30 17.00
CA THR A 229 0.33 5.48 16.98
C THR A 229 1.07 5.63 18.28
N LEU A 230 1.32 4.51 18.95
CA LEU A 230 2.08 4.46 20.19
C LEU A 230 3.31 3.56 20.02
N LYS A 231 4.49 4.08 20.37
CA LYS A 231 5.72 3.31 20.35
C LYS A 231 5.67 2.19 21.39
N LYS A 232 6.00 1.00 20.97
CA LYS A 232 6.09 -0.17 21.86
C LYS A 232 7.29 -0.06 22.78
N SER A 233 7.09 -0.38 24.05
CA SER A 233 8.17 -0.50 25.04
C SER A 233 7.90 -1.71 25.94
N LYS A 234 8.90 -2.12 26.75
CA LYS A 234 8.73 -3.23 27.70
C LYS A 234 7.62 -3.03 28.72
N LYS A 235 7.28 -1.76 29.03
CA LYS A 235 6.25 -1.38 30.01
C LYS A 235 4.85 -1.23 29.41
N ILE A 236 4.71 -1.24 28.08
CA ILE A 236 3.44 -0.98 27.38
C ILE A 236 3.00 -2.27 26.68
N ASN A 237 1.89 -2.81 27.14
CA ASN A 237 1.19 -3.92 26.50
C ASN A 237 -0.04 -3.41 25.71
N LYS A 238 -0.77 -4.30 25.08
CA LYS A 238 -1.94 -3.97 24.25
C LYS A 238 -3.06 -3.29 25.06
N THR A 239 -3.27 -3.71 26.31
CA THR A 239 -4.30 -3.14 27.19
C THR A 239 -3.94 -1.72 27.60
N SER A 240 -2.69 -1.48 28.04
CA SER A 240 -2.24 -0.14 28.39
C SER A 240 -2.20 0.80 27.17
N ALA A 241 -1.89 0.28 25.98
CA ALA A 241 -1.99 1.06 24.75
C ALA A 241 -3.43 1.45 24.42
N LEU A 242 -4.40 0.56 24.61
CA LEU A 242 -5.82 0.87 24.44
C LEU A 242 -6.29 1.93 25.44
N HIS A 243 -5.87 1.82 26.70
CA HIS A 243 -6.18 2.81 27.72
C HIS A 243 -5.59 4.19 27.37
N PHE A 244 -4.32 4.22 26.92
CA PHE A 244 -3.68 5.44 26.44
C PHE A 244 -4.49 6.13 25.34
N PHE A 245 -4.88 5.39 24.29
CA PHE A 245 -5.64 5.97 23.18
C PHE A 245 -7.02 6.47 23.61
N LYS A 246 -7.73 5.73 24.46
CA LYS A 246 -9.06 6.14 24.95
C LYS A 246 -9.04 7.40 25.79
N ASN A 247 -7.97 7.59 26.58
CA ASN A 247 -7.83 8.73 27.47
C ASN A 247 -7.10 9.92 26.81
N ASN A 248 -6.57 9.75 25.60
CA ASN A 248 -5.95 10.84 24.85
C ASN A 248 -7.01 11.49 23.95
N GLU A 249 -7.47 12.66 24.35
CA GLU A 249 -8.53 13.40 23.65
C GLU A 249 -8.16 13.72 22.20
N LYS A 250 -6.90 14.08 21.93
CA LYS A 250 -6.40 14.36 20.57
C LYS A 250 -6.49 13.12 19.68
N GLU A 251 -5.93 12.00 20.15
CA GLU A 251 -5.93 10.74 19.37
C GLU A 251 -7.36 10.23 19.12
N THR A 252 -8.23 10.35 20.12
CA THR A 252 -9.64 9.95 19.99
C THR A 252 -10.41 10.84 19.02
N LYS A 253 -10.23 12.16 19.08
CA LYS A 253 -10.89 13.09 18.14
C LYS A 253 -10.41 12.89 16.70
N GLU A 254 -9.11 12.74 16.49
CA GLU A 254 -8.55 12.44 15.17
C GLU A 254 -9.08 11.12 14.62
N HIS A 255 -9.11 10.07 15.47
CA HIS A 255 -9.63 8.77 15.06
C HIS A 255 -11.11 8.83 14.68
N ASN A 256 -11.95 9.48 15.48
CA ASN A 256 -13.37 9.65 15.20
C ASN A 256 -13.59 10.37 13.86
N MET A 257 -12.85 11.45 13.62
CA MET A 257 -12.92 12.20 12.37
C MET A 257 -12.60 11.32 11.16
N ILE A 258 -11.53 10.53 11.21
CA ILE A 258 -11.15 9.65 10.10
C ILE A 258 -12.18 8.53 9.91
N VAL A 259 -12.70 7.95 10.98
CA VAL A 259 -13.78 6.94 10.92
C VAL A 259 -15.03 7.51 10.26
N ASP A 260 -15.45 8.72 10.60
CA ASP A 260 -16.63 9.36 10.01
C ASP A 260 -16.43 9.70 8.52
N MET A 261 -15.23 10.12 8.14
CA MET A 261 -14.88 10.32 6.73
C MET A 261 -14.97 9.02 5.93
N GLU A 262 -14.38 7.94 6.41
CA GLU A 262 -14.42 6.62 5.75
C GLU A 262 -15.85 6.05 5.69
N ARG A 263 -16.67 6.27 6.71
CA ARG A 263 -18.10 5.91 6.69
C ARG A 263 -18.86 6.70 5.63
N ASN A 264 -18.61 8.00 5.53
CA ASN A 264 -19.20 8.86 4.50
C ASN A 264 -18.80 8.40 3.10
N ASP A 265 -17.52 8.08 2.87
CA ASP A 265 -17.04 7.59 1.58
C ASP A 265 -17.66 6.24 1.20
N LEU A 266 -17.76 5.31 2.13
CA LEU A 266 -18.48 4.05 1.92
C LEU A 266 -19.97 4.26 1.64
N SER A 267 -20.64 5.21 2.28
CA SER A 267 -22.07 5.45 2.11
C SER A 267 -22.44 5.89 0.68
N LYS A 268 -21.54 6.53 -0.04
CA LYS A 268 -21.72 6.92 -1.44
C LYS A 268 -21.93 5.72 -2.36
N ILE A 269 -21.25 4.60 -2.07
CA ILE A 269 -21.21 3.40 -2.92
C ILE A 269 -21.93 2.19 -2.31
N CYS A 270 -22.28 2.22 -1.03
CA CYS A 270 -22.97 1.13 -0.33
C CYS A 270 -24.48 1.37 -0.24
N LYS A 271 -25.24 0.29 -0.09
CA LYS A 271 -26.67 0.33 0.17
C LYS A 271 -26.95 1.06 1.47
N THR A 272 -28.02 1.84 1.52
CA THR A 272 -28.47 2.55 2.73
C THR A 272 -28.63 1.59 3.90
N GLY A 273 -28.17 1.99 5.08
CA GLY A 273 -28.23 1.18 6.32
C GLY A 273 -27.24 0.02 6.41
N THR A 274 -26.39 -0.20 5.38
CA THR A 274 -25.43 -1.33 5.39
C THR A 274 -24.02 -0.96 5.82
N VAL A 275 -23.70 0.33 5.93
CA VAL A 275 -22.41 0.78 6.45
C VAL A 275 -22.42 0.67 7.97
N LYS A 276 -21.61 -0.25 8.50
CA LYS A 276 -21.57 -0.58 9.93
C LYS A 276 -20.14 -0.69 10.43
N ILE A 277 -19.92 -0.28 11.66
CA ILE A 277 -18.66 -0.55 12.36
C ILE A 277 -18.72 -2.01 12.84
N LEU A 278 -17.82 -2.84 12.35
CA LEU A 278 -17.70 -4.24 12.76
C LEU A 278 -16.89 -4.39 14.05
N LYS A 279 -15.87 -3.58 14.19
CA LYS A 279 -15.02 -3.56 15.37
C LYS A 279 -14.54 -2.13 15.61
N GLU A 280 -14.94 -1.59 16.74
CA GLU A 280 -14.66 -0.21 17.10
C GLU A 280 -13.40 -0.11 17.96
N LYS A 281 -12.57 0.87 17.66
CA LYS A 281 -11.51 1.40 18.55
C LYS A 281 -10.70 0.32 19.26
N TYR A 282 -10.08 -0.55 18.51
CA TYR A 282 -9.19 -1.60 19.03
C TYR A 282 -7.74 -1.33 18.69
N VAL A 283 -6.84 -2.01 19.40
CA VAL A 283 -5.40 -1.89 19.19
C VAL A 283 -4.90 -3.04 18.32
N GLU A 284 -4.25 -2.71 17.21
CA GLU A 284 -3.39 -3.65 16.47
C GLU A 284 -1.95 -3.50 16.94
N GLU A 285 -1.33 -4.64 17.25
CA GLU A 285 0.04 -4.71 17.73
C GLU A 285 0.98 -5.11 16.59
N TYR A 286 1.98 -4.27 16.35
CA TYR A 286 3.07 -4.50 15.44
C TYR A 286 4.39 -4.70 16.19
N LYS A 287 5.46 -5.00 15.48
CA LYS A 287 6.75 -5.30 16.12
C LYS A 287 7.27 -4.18 17.00
N HIS A 288 7.07 -2.93 16.61
CA HIS A 288 7.60 -1.74 17.29
C HIS A 288 6.55 -0.71 17.68
N LEU A 289 5.30 -0.93 17.29
CA LEU A 289 4.22 0.04 17.41
C LEU A 289 2.93 -0.63 17.83
N PHE A 290 2.05 0.18 18.43
CA PHE A 290 0.63 -0.08 18.56
C PHE A 290 -0.13 0.94 17.70
N HIS A 291 -1.13 0.47 16.95
CA HIS A 291 -2.03 1.33 16.20
C HIS A 291 -3.45 1.23 16.71
N TYR A 292 -4.13 2.39 16.73
CA TYR A 292 -5.54 2.49 17.05
C TYR A 292 -6.37 2.37 15.78
N VAL A 293 -7.24 1.39 15.71
CA VAL A 293 -7.89 0.92 14.47
C VAL A 293 -9.38 0.77 14.67
N THR A 294 -10.15 1.05 13.63
CA THR A 294 -11.57 0.69 13.53
C THR A 294 -11.79 -0.10 12.23
N THR A 295 -12.66 -1.09 12.25
CA THR A 295 -13.05 -1.84 11.04
C THR A 295 -14.46 -1.46 10.65
N ILE A 296 -14.64 -0.97 9.43
CA ILE A 296 -15.91 -0.55 8.86
C ILE A 296 -16.24 -1.43 7.67
N GLN A 297 -17.49 -1.86 7.56
CA GLN A 297 -17.98 -2.68 6.45
C GLN A 297 -19.20 -2.04 5.81
N GLY A 298 -19.35 -2.21 4.49
CA GLY A 298 -20.55 -1.90 3.74
C GLY A 298 -20.90 -2.98 2.73
N VAL A 299 -22.12 -2.92 2.20
CA VAL A 299 -22.59 -3.77 1.09
C VAL A 299 -22.80 -2.88 -0.13
N LEU A 300 -22.04 -3.10 -1.20
CA LEU A 300 -22.11 -2.29 -2.42
C LEU A 300 -23.52 -2.29 -3.04
N LYS A 301 -23.94 -1.13 -3.53
CA LYS A 301 -25.11 -0.97 -4.40
C LYS A 301 -24.96 -1.83 -5.64
N ASN A 302 -26.06 -2.09 -6.35
CA ASN A 302 -26.00 -2.71 -7.66
C ASN A 302 -25.29 -1.78 -8.66
N LYS A 303 -24.61 -2.35 -9.65
CA LYS A 303 -23.91 -1.62 -10.73
C LYS A 303 -22.71 -0.76 -10.28
N ILE A 304 -22.23 -0.89 -9.02
CA ILE A 304 -20.98 -0.27 -8.59
C ILE A 304 -19.79 -1.06 -9.15
N ASP A 305 -19.00 -0.41 -9.97
CA ASP A 305 -17.76 -0.95 -10.54
C ASP A 305 -16.51 -0.50 -9.75
N ILE A 306 -15.35 -1.01 -10.14
CA ILE A 306 -14.07 -0.66 -9.49
C ILE A 306 -13.73 0.82 -9.62
N LYS A 307 -14.13 1.49 -10.71
CA LYS A 307 -13.91 2.91 -10.93
C LYS A 307 -14.70 3.75 -9.91
N ASN A 308 -15.96 3.37 -9.64
CA ASN A 308 -16.78 4.01 -8.62
C ASN A 308 -16.17 3.85 -7.23
N ILE A 309 -15.68 2.63 -6.90
CA ILE A 309 -15.01 2.36 -5.62
C ILE A 309 -13.78 3.25 -5.46
N ILE A 310 -12.91 3.29 -6.48
CA ILE A 310 -11.69 4.10 -6.44
C ILE A 310 -12.02 5.59 -6.31
N LYS A 311 -13.02 6.11 -7.05
CA LYS A 311 -13.45 7.50 -6.94
C LYS A 311 -14.00 7.88 -5.56
N SER A 312 -14.65 6.93 -4.89
CA SER A 312 -15.23 7.18 -3.57
C SER A 312 -14.21 7.08 -2.45
N MET A 313 -13.28 6.11 -2.54
CA MET A 313 -12.42 5.71 -1.44
C MET A 313 -10.96 6.16 -1.59
N MET A 314 -10.57 6.69 -2.74
CA MET A 314 -9.17 7.04 -3.00
C MET A 314 -9.04 8.46 -3.58
N PRO A 315 -8.02 9.22 -3.13
CA PRO A 315 -7.17 8.92 -1.98
C PRO A 315 -7.98 8.92 -0.70
N GLY A 316 -7.51 8.21 0.35
CA GLY A 316 -8.19 8.19 1.65
C GLY A 316 -8.44 9.61 2.17
N GLY A 317 -9.55 9.83 2.84
CA GLY A 317 -10.04 11.17 3.18
C GLY A 317 -9.07 12.03 4.00
N SER A 318 -8.11 11.42 4.70
CA SER A 318 -7.05 12.14 5.45
C SER A 318 -5.88 12.60 4.57
N VAL A 319 -5.90 12.37 3.26
CA VAL A 319 -4.79 12.66 2.32
C VAL A 319 -5.09 13.83 1.41
N ILE A 320 -6.33 14.25 1.31
CA ILE A 320 -6.78 15.38 0.47
C ILE A 320 -6.86 16.65 1.28
#